data_3a750852bd51422e0dd0b83ebae9b3b0
#
_entry.id   3a750852bd51422e0dd0b83ebae9b3b0
#
_cell.length_a   1.000
_cell.length_b   1.000
_cell.length_c   1.000
_cell.angle_alpha   90.00
_cell.angle_beta   90.00
_cell.angle_gamma   90.00
#
_symmetry.space_group_name_H-M   'P 1'
#
loop_
_entity.id
_entity.type
_entity.pdbx_description
1 polymer ?
#
loop_
_entity_poly.entity_id
_entity_poly.type
_entity_poly.pdbx_seq_one_letter_code
_entity_poly.pdbx_strand_id
1 'polypeptide(L)'
;MIRIVRSILVFATLVLANLAAASLHAQEAAPAPKTPSQAVLENWNDIGKRLLTMADDWPDNYSYKLTPATRSFSQVLLHIAGSNYDLLNRVSGTKMGDGRNDPPDADYKTKADVVAFLKKSIDDGAAEIQKEGDAGVLKHLDDWIGYTEHMGEHYGLLVAYYRASNLVPPSSRPKKSQ
;
A
#
# COMPACT_ATOMS: atom_id res chain seq x y z
N MET A 1 -46.56 53.47 -1.92
CA MET A 1 -46.45 52.03 -2.29
C MET A 1 -45.31 51.71 -3.27
N ILE A 2 -45.04 52.51 -4.30
CA ILE A 2 -44.02 52.23 -5.35
C ILE A 2 -42.55 52.15 -4.81
N ARG A 3 -42.19 52.94 -3.79
CA ARG A 3 -40.84 52.93 -3.20
C ARG A 3 -40.50 51.65 -2.41
N ILE A 4 -41.47 51.04 -1.74
CA ILE A 4 -41.27 49.83 -0.93
C ILE A 4 -41.08 48.60 -1.84
N VAL A 5 -41.81 48.51 -2.95
CA VAL A 5 -41.72 47.42 -3.90
C VAL A 5 -40.33 47.38 -4.61
N ARG A 6 -39.76 48.56 -4.91
CA ARG A 6 -38.40 48.65 -5.50
C ARG A 6 -37.30 48.18 -4.54
N SER A 7 -37.42 48.48 -3.26
CA SER A 7 -36.43 48.04 -2.25
C SER A 7 -36.45 46.53 -2.02
N ILE A 8 -37.64 45.91 -2.05
CA ILE A 8 -37.77 44.45 -1.90
C ILE A 8 -37.20 43.70 -3.11
N LEU A 9 -37.40 44.22 -4.34
CA LEU A 9 -36.84 43.60 -5.56
C LEU A 9 -35.32 43.66 -5.59
N VAL A 10 -34.69 44.76 -5.16
CA VAL A 10 -33.23 44.90 -5.11
C VAL A 10 -32.60 43.98 -4.05
N PHE A 11 -33.27 43.80 -2.91
CA PHE A 11 -32.81 42.85 -1.88
C PHE A 11 -32.89 41.39 -2.33
N ALA A 12 -34.01 41.03 -3.00
CA ALA A 12 -34.21 39.67 -3.52
C ALA A 12 -33.15 39.30 -4.60
N THR A 13 -32.80 40.22 -5.48
CA THR A 13 -31.78 39.98 -6.50
C THR A 13 -30.37 39.89 -5.92
N LEU A 14 -30.03 40.65 -4.88
CA LEU A 14 -28.76 40.57 -4.18
C LEU A 14 -28.60 39.25 -3.40
N VAL A 15 -29.63 38.73 -2.78
CA VAL A 15 -29.59 37.43 -2.07
C VAL A 15 -29.48 36.27 -3.04
N LEU A 16 -30.17 36.29 -4.17
CA LEU A 16 -30.08 35.28 -5.21
C LEU A 16 -28.69 35.26 -5.88
N ALA A 17 -28.08 36.44 -6.09
CA ALA A 17 -26.74 36.53 -6.65
C ALA A 17 -25.66 35.97 -5.70
N ASN A 18 -25.81 36.18 -4.40
CA ASN A 18 -24.89 35.62 -3.41
C ASN A 18 -25.05 34.11 -3.22
N LEU A 19 -26.27 33.56 -3.34
CA LEU A 19 -26.50 32.11 -3.32
C LEU A 19 -25.94 31.42 -4.56
N ALA A 20 -26.01 32.03 -5.73
CA ALA A 20 -25.39 31.50 -6.95
C ALA A 20 -23.88 31.56 -6.91
N ALA A 21 -23.27 32.61 -6.34
CA ALA A 21 -21.82 32.70 -6.15
C ALA A 21 -21.29 31.69 -5.13
N ALA A 22 -22.04 31.43 -4.05
CA ALA A 22 -21.67 30.39 -3.07
C ALA A 22 -21.73 28.99 -3.66
N SER A 23 -22.65 28.70 -4.58
CA SER A 23 -22.75 27.41 -5.27
C SER A 23 -21.61 27.17 -6.28
N LEU A 24 -21.03 28.22 -6.84
CA LEU A 24 -19.87 28.14 -7.76
C LEU A 24 -18.55 27.86 -7.05
N HIS A 25 -18.43 28.12 -5.75
CA HIS A 25 -17.22 27.88 -4.97
C HIS A 25 -17.15 26.49 -4.32
N ALA A 26 -18.24 25.70 -4.38
CA ALA A 26 -18.35 24.41 -3.70
C ALA A 26 -18.10 23.19 -4.59
N GLN A 27 -17.80 23.39 -5.88
CA GLN A 27 -17.44 22.30 -6.77
C GLN A 27 -15.93 22.22 -6.91
N GLU A 28 -15.26 21.81 -5.80
CA GLU A 28 -13.91 21.30 -5.87
C GLU A 28 -13.93 20.14 -6.87
N ALA A 29 -13.26 20.31 -8.00
CA ALA A 29 -13.26 19.29 -9.03
C ALA A 29 -12.82 17.96 -8.43
N ALA A 30 -13.65 16.92 -8.56
CA ALA A 30 -13.27 15.59 -8.12
C ALA A 30 -11.87 15.26 -8.70
N PRO A 31 -10.95 14.69 -7.90
CA PRO A 31 -9.64 14.35 -8.40
C PRO A 31 -9.76 13.49 -9.66
N ALA A 32 -8.93 13.75 -10.65
CA ALA A 32 -8.92 12.98 -11.88
C ALA A 32 -8.78 11.47 -11.57
N PRO A 33 -9.49 10.58 -12.28
CA PRO A 33 -9.36 9.15 -12.07
C PRO A 33 -7.90 8.72 -12.27
N LYS A 34 -7.42 7.83 -11.40
CA LYS A 34 -6.06 7.29 -11.50
C LYS A 34 -5.94 6.44 -12.76
N THR A 35 -4.76 6.47 -13.37
CA THR A 35 -4.44 5.52 -14.43
C THR A 35 -4.22 4.11 -13.85
N PRO A 36 -4.26 3.04 -14.68
CA PRO A 36 -4.00 1.67 -14.21
C PRO A 36 -2.68 1.52 -13.46
N SER A 37 -1.58 2.05 -14.00
CA SER A 37 -0.27 1.96 -13.35
C SER A 37 -0.22 2.75 -12.05
N GLN A 38 -0.85 3.92 -11.97
CA GLN A 38 -0.96 4.68 -10.73
C GLN A 38 -1.74 3.94 -9.64
N ALA A 39 -2.85 3.29 -10.01
CA ALA A 39 -3.67 2.54 -9.07
C ALA A 39 -2.93 1.30 -8.52
N VAL A 40 -2.25 0.54 -9.39
CA VAL A 40 -1.45 -0.62 -8.99
C VAL A 40 -0.26 -0.18 -8.12
N LEU A 41 0.48 0.85 -8.52
CA LEU A 41 1.63 1.37 -7.78
C LEU A 41 1.24 1.84 -6.37
N GLU A 42 0.11 2.51 -6.23
CA GLU A 42 -0.37 2.97 -4.92
C GLU A 42 -0.68 1.80 -3.99
N ASN A 43 -1.41 0.79 -4.47
CA ASN A 43 -1.73 -0.39 -3.68
C ASN A 43 -0.47 -1.20 -3.31
N TRP A 44 0.45 -1.40 -4.26
CA TRP A 44 1.75 -2.04 -4.04
C TRP A 44 2.56 -1.32 -2.94
N ASN A 45 2.68 -0.01 -3.04
CA ASN A 45 3.42 0.80 -2.08
C ASN A 45 2.74 0.81 -0.69
N ASP A 46 1.40 0.85 -0.62
CA ASP A 46 0.68 0.88 0.65
C ASP A 46 0.89 -0.43 1.42
N ILE A 47 0.68 -1.58 0.78
CA ILE A 47 0.92 -2.87 1.43
C ILE A 47 2.41 -3.09 1.73
N GLY A 48 3.31 -2.70 0.83
CA GLY A 48 4.76 -2.75 1.05
C GLY A 48 5.20 -1.94 2.28
N LYS A 49 4.71 -0.72 2.41
CA LYS A 49 4.96 0.13 3.59
C LYS A 49 4.47 -0.52 4.89
N ARG A 50 3.29 -1.13 4.87
CA ARG A 50 2.75 -1.83 6.05
C ARG A 50 3.62 -3.02 6.45
N LEU A 51 4.05 -3.83 5.49
CA LEU A 51 4.94 -4.96 5.72
C LEU A 51 6.28 -4.53 6.29
N LEU A 52 6.92 -3.50 5.72
CA LEU A 52 8.16 -2.94 6.23
C LEU A 52 8.01 -2.40 7.65
N THR A 53 6.90 -1.69 7.93
CA THR A 53 6.62 -1.20 9.29
C THR A 53 6.51 -2.36 10.28
N MET A 54 5.86 -3.48 9.89
CA MET A 54 5.76 -4.67 10.74
C MET A 54 7.14 -5.32 10.96
N ALA A 55 7.94 -5.42 9.89
CA ALA A 55 9.28 -5.97 9.97
C ALA A 55 10.18 -5.15 10.90
N ASP A 56 10.25 -3.84 10.71
CA ASP A 56 11.10 -2.95 11.51
C ASP A 56 10.68 -2.91 12.99
N ASP A 57 9.37 -2.90 13.25
CA ASP A 57 8.81 -2.79 14.60
C ASP A 57 8.88 -4.11 15.40
N TRP A 58 8.99 -5.27 14.73
CA TRP A 58 9.07 -6.56 15.41
C TRP A 58 10.36 -6.65 16.25
N PRO A 59 10.28 -7.19 17.50
CA PRO A 59 11.48 -7.46 18.31
C PRO A 59 12.51 -8.36 17.59
N ASP A 60 13.74 -8.38 18.10
CA ASP A 60 14.83 -9.10 17.43
C ASP A 60 14.68 -10.63 17.35
N ASN A 61 13.62 -11.19 17.96
CA ASN A 61 13.30 -12.63 17.85
C ASN A 61 12.64 -12.98 16.51
N TYR A 62 13.38 -12.90 15.44
CA TYR A 62 12.92 -13.21 14.07
C TYR A 62 12.69 -14.73 13.84
N SER A 63 13.22 -15.58 14.70
CA SER A 63 12.99 -17.04 14.67
C SER A 63 11.67 -17.48 15.32
N TYR A 64 10.91 -16.54 15.90
CA TYR A 64 9.61 -16.85 16.54
C TYR A 64 8.64 -17.50 15.55
N LYS A 65 7.94 -18.55 16.03
CA LYS A 65 6.90 -19.28 15.30
C LYS A 65 5.62 -19.29 16.11
N LEU A 66 4.47 -19.24 15.44
CA LEU A 66 3.16 -19.41 16.10
C LEU A 66 2.99 -20.85 16.62
N THR A 67 3.41 -21.83 15.82
CA THR A 67 3.47 -23.24 16.15
C THR A 67 4.73 -23.86 15.53
N PRO A 68 5.18 -25.04 15.97
CA PRO A 68 6.34 -25.70 15.35
C PRO A 68 6.20 -25.93 13.84
N ALA A 69 4.97 -26.05 13.33
CA ALA A 69 4.68 -26.33 11.92
C ALA A 69 4.60 -25.04 11.06
N THR A 70 4.53 -23.84 11.67
CA THR A 70 4.45 -22.60 10.91
C THR A 70 5.84 -22.10 10.49
N ARG A 71 5.90 -21.26 9.46
CA ARG A 71 7.10 -20.46 9.17
C ARG A 71 7.46 -19.62 10.40
N SER A 72 8.74 -19.27 10.56
CA SER A 72 9.13 -18.22 11.52
C SER A 72 8.74 -16.84 10.99
N PHE A 73 8.83 -15.82 11.86
CA PHE A 73 8.58 -14.44 11.45
C PHE A 73 9.48 -14.02 10.29
N SER A 74 10.80 -14.32 10.37
CA SER A 74 11.74 -14.10 9.25
C SER A 74 11.33 -14.85 7.99
N GLN A 75 10.96 -16.12 8.11
CA GLN A 75 10.58 -16.94 6.97
C GLN A 75 9.33 -16.43 6.26
N VAL A 76 8.38 -15.81 6.97
CA VAL A 76 7.23 -15.14 6.33
C VAL A 76 7.71 -13.94 5.49
N LEU A 77 8.59 -13.11 6.02
CA LEU A 77 9.12 -11.94 5.30
C LEU A 77 9.96 -12.33 4.09
N LEU A 78 10.80 -13.37 4.24
CA LEU A 78 11.62 -13.92 3.14
C LEU A 78 10.75 -14.53 2.04
N HIS A 79 9.68 -15.23 2.42
CA HIS A 79 8.70 -15.77 1.48
C HIS A 79 8.02 -14.66 0.66
N ILE A 80 7.60 -13.56 1.30
CA ILE A 80 7.03 -12.41 0.60
C ILE A 80 8.05 -11.84 -0.41
N ALA A 81 9.30 -11.62 0.02
CA ALA A 81 10.34 -11.05 -0.82
C ALA A 81 10.69 -11.98 -2.01
N GLY A 82 10.82 -13.28 -1.76
CA GLY A 82 11.06 -14.29 -2.81
C GLY A 82 9.92 -14.34 -3.82
N SER A 83 8.68 -14.31 -3.34
CA SER A 83 7.49 -14.27 -4.20
C SER A 83 7.44 -12.99 -5.05
N ASN A 84 7.78 -11.82 -4.47
CA ASN A 84 7.89 -10.58 -5.24
C ASN A 84 8.91 -10.73 -6.38
N TYR A 85 10.07 -11.35 -6.14
CA TYR A 85 11.06 -11.58 -7.19
C TYR A 85 10.63 -12.65 -8.20
N ASP A 86 9.84 -13.66 -7.81
CA ASP A 86 9.21 -14.58 -8.77
C ASP A 86 8.31 -13.83 -9.76
N LEU A 87 7.45 -12.94 -9.25
CA LEU A 87 6.66 -12.03 -10.08
C LEU A 87 7.55 -11.20 -11.02
N LEU A 88 8.52 -10.47 -10.44
CA LEU A 88 9.38 -9.55 -11.18
C LEU A 88 10.17 -10.26 -12.29
N ASN A 89 10.68 -11.45 -12.03
CA ASN A 89 11.38 -12.25 -13.03
C ASN A 89 10.47 -12.64 -14.20
N ARG A 90 9.17 -12.85 -13.94
CA ARG A 90 8.19 -13.17 -15.00
C ARG A 90 7.78 -11.95 -15.82
N VAL A 91 7.37 -10.87 -15.15
CA VAL A 91 6.82 -9.68 -15.85
C VAL A 91 7.91 -8.90 -16.59
N SER A 92 9.12 -8.77 -16.01
CA SER A 92 10.24 -8.08 -16.66
C SER A 92 10.90 -8.89 -17.79
N GLY A 93 10.70 -10.21 -17.82
CA GLY A 93 11.40 -11.13 -18.71
C GLY A 93 12.90 -11.26 -18.44
N THR A 94 13.40 -10.75 -17.30
CA THR A 94 14.80 -10.79 -16.90
C THR A 94 14.94 -11.22 -15.45
N LYS A 95 16.09 -11.82 -15.08
CA LYS A 95 16.34 -12.19 -13.69
C LYS A 95 16.71 -10.95 -12.87
N MET A 96 15.77 -10.45 -12.08
CA MET A 96 15.96 -9.28 -11.21
C MET A 96 16.43 -9.65 -9.81
N GLY A 97 16.11 -10.86 -9.32
CA GLY A 97 16.47 -11.31 -7.99
C GLY A 97 16.23 -12.79 -7.77
N ASP A 98 16.38 -13.23 -6.51
CA ASP A 98 16.12 -14.60 -6.09
C ASP A 98 14.61 -14.83 -5.95
N GLY A 99 14.01 -15.42 -6.98
CA GLY A 99 12.59 -15.76 -7.04
C GLY A 99 12.21 -17.08 -6.36
N ARG A 100 13.05 -17.62 -5.48
CA ARG A 100 12.66 -18.78 -4.66
C ARG A 100 11.60 -18.35 -3.65
N ASN A 101 10.46 -19.04 -3.65
CA ASN A 101 9.36 -18.73 -2.73
C ASN A 101 9.77 -18.83 -1.25
N ASP A 102 10.70 -19.71 -0.92
CA ASP A 102 11.25 -19.87 0.43
C ASP A 102 12.78 -19.80 0.36
N PRO A 103 13.37 -18.60 0.28
CA PRO A 103 14.82 -18.44 0.36
C PRO A 103 15.37 -19.02 1.67
N PRO A 104 16.55 -19.70 1.66
CA PRO A 104 17.10 -20.30 2.87
C PRO A 104 17.45 -19.24 3.92
N ASP A 105 17.09 -19.46 5.19
CA ASP A 105 17.44 -18.58 6.32
C ASP A 105 18.96 -18.37 6.44
N ALA A 106 19.76 -19.35 6.00
CA ALA A 106 21.21 -19.28 6.03
C ALA A 106 21.79 -18.10 5.23
N ASP A 107 21.06 -17.62 4.23
CA ASP A 107 21.48 -16.50 3.39
C ASP A 107 21.15 -15.13 4.06
N TYR A 108 20.31 -15.12 5.10
CA TYR A 108 19.79 -13.93 5.78
C TYR A 108 19.94 -14.07 7.30
N LYS A 109 21.13 -13.74 7.81
CA LYS A 109 21.52 -14.06 9.20
C LYS A 109 21.01 -13.08 10.24
N THR A 110 20.68 -11.87 9.84
CA THR A 110 20.28 -10.80 10.73
C THR A 110 18.91 -10.23 10.36
N LYS A 111 18.25 -9.57 11.30
CA LYS A 111 17.05 -8.76 11.04
C LYS A 111 17.28 -7.79 9.88
N ALA A 112 18.44 -7.14 9.87
CA ALA A 112 18.78 -6.16 8.84
C ALA A 112 18.83 -6.79 7.44
N ASP A 113 19.38 -8.02 7.31
CA ASP A 113 19.43 -8.74 6.02
C ASP A 113 18.00 -9.03 5.50
N VAL A 114 17.12 -9.52 6.38
CA VAL A 114 15.73 -9.85 6.05
C VAL A 114 14.96 -8.59 5.63
N VAL A 115 15.07 -7.51 6.41
CA VAL A 115 14.39 -6.23 6.12
C VAL A 115 14.93 -5.62 4.82
N ALA A 116 16.23 -5.67 4.59
CA ALA A 116 16.85 -5.16 3.36
C ALA A 116 16.37 -5.93 2.11
N PHE A 117 16.27 -7.27 2.20
CA PHE A 117 15.79 -8.10 1.10
C PHE A 117 14.31 -7.82 0.80
N LEU A 118 13.45 -7.76 1.83
CA LEU A 118 12.05 -7.38 1.68
C LEU A 118 11.91 -5.98 1.07
N LYS A 119 12.63 -5.00 1.61
CA LYS A 119 12.58 -3.63 1.09
C LYS A 119 12.98 -3.56 -0.36
N LYS A 120 14.09 -4.22 -0.71
CA LYS A 120 14.56 -4.21 -2.09
C LYS A 120 13.54 -4.82 -3.05
N SER A 121 12.88 -5.94 -2.68
CA SER A 121 11.85 -6.56 -3.53
C SER A 121 10.65 -5.65 -3.77
N ILE A 122 10.26 -4.86 -2.76
CA ILE A 122 9.16 -3.89 -2.85
C ILE A 122 9.57 -2.70 -3.74
N ASP A 123 10.76 -2.16 -3.54
CA ASP A 123 11.28 -1.03 -4.33
C ASP A 123 11.44 -1.41 -5.80
N ASP A 124 11.99 -2.59 -6.09
CA ASP A 124 12.15 -3.11 -7.45
C ASP A 124 10.79 -3.31 -8.12
N GLY A 125 9.76 -3.78 -7.38
CA GLY A 125 8.40 -3.89 -7.87
C GLY A 125 7.78 -2.55 -8.24
N ALA A 126 7.95 -1.56 -7.37
CA ALA A 126 7.50 -0.19 -7.67
C ALA A 126 8.17 0.39 -8.91
N ALA A 127 9.47 0.15 -9.07
CA ALA A 127 10.23 0.59 -10.24
C ALA A 127 9.76 -0.11 -11.53
N GLU A 128 9.47 -1.41 -11.49
CA GLU A 128 8.98 -2.15 -12.66
C GLU A 128 7.58 -1.71 -13.06
N ILE A 129 6.65 -1.47 -12.11
CA ILE A 129 5.32 -0.89 -12.40
C ILE A 129 5.44 0.44 -13.14
N GLN A 130 6.35 1.32 -12.67
CA GLN A 130 6.58 2.62 -13.32
C GLN A 130 7.16 2.47 -14.73
N LYS A 131 8.09 1.54 -14.92
CA LYS A 131 8.73 1.25 -16.20
C LYS A 131 7.74 0.66 -17.21
N GLU A 132 6.87 -0.27 -16.79
CA GLU A 132 5.85 -0.88 -17.64
C GLU A 132 4.81 0.14 -18.12
N GLY A 133 4.47 1.12 -17.29
CA GLY A 133 3.40 2.08 -17.54
C GLY A 133 2.03 1.41 -17.68
N ASP A 134 1.03 2.16 -18.13
CA ASP A 134 -0.35 1.66 -18.18
C ASP A 134 -0.53 0.41 -19.07
N ALA A 135 0.11 0.39 -20.22
CA ALA A 135 -0.03 -0.72 -21.17
C ALA A 135 0.59 -2.02 -20.65
N GLY A 136 1.78 -1.94 -20.04
CA GLY A 136 2.45 -3.10 -19.46
C GLY A 136 1.72 -3.63 -18.23
N VAL A 137 1.30 -2.72 -17.35
CA VAL A 137 0.51 -3.08 -16.17
C VAL A 137 -0.81 -3.77 -16.55
N LEU A 138 -1.52 -3.28 -17.57
CA LEU A 138 -2.74 -3.93 -18.06
C LEU A 138 -2.48 -5.32 -18.66
N LYS A 139 -1.34 -5.51 -19.31
CA LYS A 139 -0.93 -6.80 -19.85
C LYS A 139 -0.68 -7.85 -18.76
N HIS A 140 -0.13 -7.43 -17.62
CA HIS A 140 0.21 -8.28 -16.49
C HIS A 140 -0.69 -8.04 -15.25
N LEU A 141 -1.93 -7.57 -15.48
CA LEU A 141 -2.82 -7.10 -14.41
C LEU A 141 -3.12 -8.19 -13.37
N ASP A 142 -3.40 -9.40 -13.83
CA ASP A 142 -3.70 -10.54 -12.94
C ASP A 142 -2.49 -10.88 -12.06
N ASP A 143 -1.28 -10.79 -12.59
CA ASP A 143 -0.05 -10.98 -11.83
C ASP A 143 0.10 -9.89 -10.76
N TRP A 144 -0.02 -8.61 -11.12
CA TRP A 144 0.11 -7.51 -10.17
C TRP A 144 -0.95 -7.55 -9.06
N ILE A 145 -2.21 -7.87 -9.40
CA ILE A 145 -3.28 -8.03 -8.42
C ILE A 145 -2.99 -9.22 -7.51
N GLY A 146 -2.67 -10.39 -8.06
CA GLY A 146 -2.45 -11.61 -7.29
C GLY A 146 -1.28 -11.48 -6.30
N TYR A 147 -0.19 -10.83 -6.69
CA TYR A 147 0.94 -10.63 -5.77
C TYR A 147 0.71 -9.51 -4.74
N THR A 148 -0.07 -8.48 -5.08
CA THR A 148 -0.52 -7.49 -4.10
C THR A 148 -1.45 -8.13 -3.05
N GLU A 149 -2.36 -9.01 -3.48
CA GLU A 149 -3.21 -9.82 -2.61
C GLU A 149 -2.38 -10.74 -1.71
N HIS A 150 -1.42 -11.48 -2.28
CA HIS A 150 -0.51 -12.34 -1.53
C HIS A 150 0.26 -11.58 -0.44
N MET A 151 0.76 -10.38 -0.73
CA MET A 151 1.35 -9.52 0.31
C MET A 151 0.33 -9.15 1.40
N GLY A 152 -0.92 -8.90 1.04
CA GLY A 152 -2.03 -8.62 1.97
C GLY A 152 -2.37 -9.81 2.87
N GLU A 153 -2.40 -11.03 2.33
CA GLU A 153 -2.61 -12.27 3.09
C GLU A 153 -1.51 -12.45 4.14
N HIS A 154 -0.26 -12.29 3.75
CA HIS A 154 0.86 -12.40 4.66
C HIS A 154 0.94 -11.25 5.67
N TYR A 155 0.50 -10.05 5.32
CA TYR A 155 0.30 -8.98 6.30
C TYR A 155 -0.71 -9.41 7.39
N GLY A 156 -1.83 -10.01 6.99
CA GLY A 156 -2.81 -10.56 7.93
C GLY A 156 -2.22 -11.65 8.84
N LEU A 157 -1.37 -12.52 8.27
CA LEU A 157 -0.65 -13.53 9.04
C LEU A 157 0.31 -12.87 10.06
N LEU A 158 1.09 -11.87 9.67
CA LEU A 158 1.97 -11.14 10.60
C LEU A 158 1.20 -10.45 11.72
N VAL A 159 -0.03 -9.97 11.48
CA VAL A 159 -0.92 -9.47 12.54
C VAL A 159 -1.21 -10.57 13.58
N ALA A 160 -1.37 -11.82 13.17
CA ALA A 160 -1.55 -12.93 14.10
C ALA A 160 -0.27 -13.19 14.93
N TYR A 161 0.92 -13.07 14.35
CA TYR A 161 2.19 -13.14 15.09
C TYR A 161 2.28 -12.08 16.18
N TYR A 162 1.95 -10.83 15.86
CA TYR A 162 1.92 -9.74 16.83
C TYR A 162 0.99 -10.05 18.01
N ARG A 163 -0.26 -10.43 17.71
CA ARG A 163 -1.27 -10.70 18.75
C ARG A 163 -0.91 -11.90 19.62
N ALA A 164 -0.38 -12.96 19.03
CA ALA A 164 0.07 -14.14 19.76
C ALA A 164 1.28 -13.83 20.69
N SER A 165 2.04 -12.79 20.35
CA SER A 165 3.16 -12.29 21.17
C SER A 165 2.75 -11.17 22.15
N ASN A 166 1.44 -10.92 22.33
CA ASN A 166 0.90 -9.83 23.15
C ASN A 166 1.35 -8.42 22.70
N LEU A 167 1.66 -8.28 21.41
CA LEU A 167 2.03 -7.00 20.80
C LEU A 167 0.83 -6.41 20.06
N VAL A 168 0.73 -5.07 20.05
CA VAL A 168 -0.26 -4.37 19.22
C VAL A 168 0.34 -4.12 17.84
N PRO A 169 -0.29 -4.62 16.75
CA PRO A 169 0.19 -4.33 15.40
C PRO A 169 0.26 -2.83 15.13
N PRO A 170 1.28 -2.31 14.41
CA PRO A 170 1.48 -0.88 14.20
C PRO A 170 0.23 -0.14 13.69
N SER A 171 -0.50 -0.71 12.73
CA SER A 171 -1.73 -0.13 12.19
C SER A 171 -2.92 -0.09 13.14
N SER A 172 -2.86 -0.85 14.25
CA SER A 172 -3.90 -0.89 15.29
C SER A 172 -3.62 0.05 16.47
N ARG A 173 -2.49 0.75 16.46
CA ARG A 173 -2.12 1.72 17.50
C ARG A 173 -2.85 3.05 17.30
N PRO A 174 -3.16 3.78 18.39
CA PRO A 174 -3.69 5.14 18.28
C PRO A 174 -2.76 6.01 17.43
N LYS A 175 -3.34 6.79 16.51
CA LYS A 175 -2.55 7.80 15.78
C LYS A 175 -2.02 8.81 16.80
N LYS A 176 -0.72 9.09 16.77
CA LYS A 176 -0.16 10.20 17.56
C LYS A 176 -0.89 11.48 17.14
N SER A 177 -1.53 12.15 18.10
CA SER A 177 -2.07 13.49 17.87
C SER A 177 -0.90 14.39 17.44
N GLN A 178 -1.02 14.97 16.26
CA GLN A 178 -0.09 16.00 15.79
C GLN A 178 -0.35 17.29 16.53
#